data_e737bf451e400a39b40527d26f90f58c
#
_entry.id   e737bf451e400a39b40527d26f90f58c
#
_cell.length_a   1.000
_cell.length_b   1.000
_cell.length_c   1.000
_cell.angle_alpha   90.00
_cell.angle_beta   90.00
_cell.angle_gamma   90.00
#
_symmetry.space_group_name_H-M   'P 1'
#
loop_
_entity.id
_entity.type
_entity.pdbx_description
1 polymer ?
#
loop_
_entity_poly.entity_id
_entity_poly.type
_entity_poly.pdbx_seq_one_letter_code
_entity_poly.pdbx_strand_id
1 'polypeptide(L)'
;MKFNILTASLISIFCLSSYANEFVNKPSSLEIPVGTLAETGFTADGLKRIDAFFASEIQKKRVPGSVVGIVRDGKLVYLKAHGFRNPETQAPMQVDSIFALASMTKPMVSVGTLTLTQQAKLPLFSKVSDYYPAVGSMKVAVKKADGSTEYENPKSAMTVQDLMRHTSGLTYGGRPDTSSPAARLYPSGGQAMKMNGTAEFMDKITKLPLVYQPGTIFEYSLSHEVLGAVIEKVSGKSLDAYLREAIWNPLRMNDTGFHVSESNKSRQAYAFKLNPLNNNPQTIDPLGSDVKFECGGGCSLGTVPDYLKFGQMLVNGGDFNGQRILSPAMVKLMTSDQMNKKIINNVANVEPHREGYGFGLGVAVRTEPGLAAVPGNVGEYSWNGAYGTGFFADPQAKLVVVFGTAAPGDLRKYYREQVQNLVYGAMSR
;
A
#
# COMPACT_ATOMS: atom_id res chain seq x y z
N MET A 1 46.04 31.59 63.49
CA MET A 1 46.16 30.81 62.28
C MET A 1 44.83 30.06 62.03
N LYS A 2 44.03 30.59 61.12
CA LYS A 2 42.76 29.91 60.71
C LYS A 2 42.95 29.44 59.27
N PHE A 3 42.92 28.13 59.04
CA PHE A 3 42.95 27.53 57.71
C PHE A 3 41.53 27.47 57.16
N ASN A 4 41.30 28.19 56.05
CA ASN A 4 40.08 28.04 55.24
C ASN A 4 40.30 26.88 54.24
N ILE A 5 39.52 25.83 54.35
CA ILE A 5 39.45 24.77 53.36
C ILE A 5 38.39 25.21 52.30
N LEU A 6 38.84 25.48 51.08
CA LEU A 6 37.98 25.64 49.92
C LEU A 6 37.62 24.26 49.39
N THR A 7 36.37 23.89 49.51
CA THR A 7 35.80 22.71 48.82
C THR A 7 35.46 23.10 47.40
N ALA A 8 36.20 22.61 46.42
CA ALA A 8 35.90 22.70 45.02
C ALA A 8 34.89 21.59 44.63
N SER A 9 33.64 21.99 44.37
CA SER A 9 32.62 21.09 43.79
C SER A 9 32.88 20.94 42.32
N LEU A 10 33.34 19.75 41.90
CA LEU A 10 33.36 19.34 40.48
C LEU A 10 31.93 19.06 40.03
N ILE A 11 31.36 19.99 39.27
CA ILE A 11 30.12 19.75 38.49
C ILE A 11 30.53 18.98 37.26
N SER A 12 30.29 17.65 37.29
CA SER A 12 30.40 16.80 36.10
C SER A 12 29.23 17.13 35.16
N ILE A 13 29.51 17.95 34.16
CA ILE A 13 28.59 18.15 33.04
C ILE A 13 28.61 16.84 32.24
N PHE A 14 27.61 15.98 32.48
CA PHE A 14 27.29 14.91 31.54
C PHE A 14 26.82 15.55 30.23
N CYS A 15 27.71 15.71 29.27
CA CYS A 15 27.36 15.88 27.86
C CYS A 15 26.64 14.61 27.43
N LEU A 16 25.31 14.62 27.46
CA LEU A 16 24.47 13.73 26.70
C LEU A 16 24.70 14.04 25.22
N SER A 17 25.77 13.51 24.64
CA SER A 17 25.90 13.42 23.19
C SER A 17 24.73 12.56 22.74
N SER A 18 23.71 13.20 22.18
CA SER A 18 22.68 12.52 21.39
C SER A 18 23.39 11.84 20.23
N TYR A 19 23.71 10.56 20.36
CA TYR A 19 24.19 9.76 19.23
C TYR A 19 23.09 9.82 18.17
N ALA A 20 23.34 10.58 17.11
CA ALA A 20 22.50 10.58 15.94
C ALA A 20 22.37 9.11 15.49
N ASN A 21 21.15 8.64 15.28
CA ASN A 21 20.93 7.27 14.85
C ASN A 21 21.47 7.12 13.42
N GLU A 22 22.59 6.41 13.24
CA GLU A 22 23.31 6.23 11.96
C GLU A 22 22.44 5.56 10.89
N PHE A 23 21.31 4.98 11.28
CA PHE A 23 20.35 4.32 10.37
C PHE A 23 19.26 5.24 9.87
N VAL A 24 19.29 6.53 10.21
CA VAL A 24 18.19 7.46 9.89
C VAL A 24 18.67 8.67 9.11
N ASN A 25 18.32 8.73 7.83
CA ASN A 25 18.42 9.91 6.97
C ASN A 25 17.07 10.65 6.92
N LYS A 26 16.69 11.28 8.03
CA LYS A 26 15.36 11.89 8.18
C LYS A 26 15.24 13.21 7.42
N PRO A 27 14.31 13.34 6.43
CA PRO A 27 13.97 14.64 5.86
C PRO A 27 13.19 15.50 6.88
N SER A 28 13.35 16.82 6.80
CA SER A 28 12.68 17.77 7.71
C SER A 28 11.15 17.68 7.65
N SER A 29 10.60 17.26 6.51
CA SER A 29 9.15 17.08 6.30
C SER A 29 8.55 15.86 7.01
N LEU A 30 9.38 14.92 7.49
CA LEU A 30 8.90 13.75 8.23
C LEU A 30 8.84 14.07 9.72
N GLU A 31 7.65 14.24 10.25
CA GLU A 31 7.41 14.67 11.63
C GLU A 31 7.43 13.53 12.67
N ILE A 32 7.85 12.34 12.28
CA ILE A 32 8.02 11.21 13.20
C ILE A 32 9.34 11.40 13.97
N PRO A 33 9.34 11.39 15.31
CA PRO A 33 10.56 11.54 16.10
C PRO A 33 11.51 10.35 15.86
N VAL A 34 12.82 10.61 15.91
CA VAL A 34 13.83 9.55 15.81
C VAL A 34 13.98 8.89 17.17
N GLY A 35 13.96 7.55 17.22
CA GLY A 35 14.19 6.76 18.41
C GLY A 35 15.60 6.17 18.44
N THR A 36 16.08 5.89 19.64
CA THR A 36 17.29 5.08 19.83
C THR A 36 16.96 3.59 19.59
N LEU A 37 17.99 2.78 19.33
CA LEU A 37 17.81 1.33 19.18
C LEU A 37 17.24 0.69 20.45
N ALA A 38 17.65 1.13 21.61
CA ALA A 38 17.16 0.63 22.90
C ALA A 38 15.67 0.92 23.11
N GLU A 39 15.22 2.14 22.79
CA GLU A 39 13.81 2.54 22.90
C GLU A 39 12.93 1.74 21.93
N THR A 40 13.38 1.55 20.72
CA THR A 40 12.62 0.87 19.66
C THR A 40 12.79 -0.65 19.65
N GLY A 41 13.71 -1.20 20.48
CA GLY A 41 13.96 -2.64 20.58
C GLY A 41 14.52 -3.25 19.28
N PHE A 42 15.40 -2.52 18.59
CA PHE A 42 16.14 -3.00 17.44
C PHE A 42 17.62 -3.18 17.79
N THR A 43 18.32 -4.01 17.02
CA THR A 43 19.77 -4.20 17.14
C THR A 43 20.49 -3.56 15.96
N ALA A 44 21.68 -2.99 16.20
CA ALA A 44 22.50 -2.41 15.12
C ALA A 44 22.84 -3.46 14.06
N ASP A 45 23.26 -4.67 14.48
CA ASP A 45 23.61 -5.74 13.56
C ASP A 45 22.40 -6.20 12.71
N GLY A 46 21.20 -6.18 13.31
CA GLY A 46 19.95 -6.44 12.60
C GLY A 46 19.70 -5.43 11.48
N LEU A 47 19.81 -4.15 11.78
CA LEU A 47 19.62 -3.09 10.80
C LEU A 47 20.72 -3.08 9.73
N LYS A 48 21.99 -3.37 10.09
CA LYS A 48 23.09 -3.53 9.12
C LYS A 48 22.84 -4.68 8.13
N ARG A 49 22.08 -5.72 8.51
CA ARG A 49 21.70 -6.78 7.58
C ARG A 49 20.79 -6.26 6.46
N ILE A 50 19.95 -5.26 6.73
CA ILE A 50 19.12 -4.61 5.70
C ILE A 50 20.04 -3.88 4.70
N ASP A 51 21.02 -3.11 5.20
CA ASP A 51 22.00 -2.42 4.36
C ASP A 51 22.76 -3.42 3.47
N ALA A 52 23.30 -4.48 4.07
CA ALA A 52 24.08 -5.50 3.38
C ALA A 52 23.26 -6.26 2.33
N PHE A 53 21.99 -6.54 2.64
CA PHE A 53 21.08 -7.20 1.71
C PHE A 53 20.87 -6.37 0.43
N PHE A 54 20.48 -5.10 0.57
CA PHE A 54 20.26 -4.25 -0.60
C PHE A 54 21.56 -3.94 -1.36
N ALA A 55 22.68 -3.75 -0.65
CA ALA A 55 23.98 -3.60 -1.30
C ALA A 55 24.30 -4.81 -2.20
N SER A 56 24.08 -6.03 -1.70
CA SER A 56 24.28 -7.27 -2.47
C SER A 56 23.34 -7.38 -3.67
N GLU A 57 22.06 -7.07 -3.51
CA GLU A 57 21.07 -7.16 -4.60
C GLU A 57 21.34 -6.12 -5.71
N ILE A 58 21.79 -4.92 -5.34
CA ILE A 58 22.21 -3.88 -6.29
C ILE A 58 23.47 -4.31 -7.03
N GLN A 59 24.47 -4.85 -6.32
CA GLN A 59 25.71 -5.37 -6.93
C GLN A 59 25.41 -6.48 -7.95
N LYS A 60 24.45 -7.37 -7.63
CA LYS A 60 23.97 -8.42 -8.54
C LYS A 60 23.08 -7.88 -9.68
N LYS A 61 22.84 -6.59 -9.76
CA LYS A 61 21.95 -5.95 -10.73
C LYS A 61 20.52 -6.53 -10.73
N ARG A 62 20.01 -6.98 -9.58
CA ARG A 62 18.65 -7.50 -9.43
C ARG A 62 17.65 -6.40 -9.12
N VAL A 63 18.08 -5.31 -8.48
CA VAL A 63 17.30 -4.11 -8.21
C VAL A 63 18.17 -2.87 -8.45
N PRO A 64 17.63 -1.78 -9.01
CA PRO A 64 18.42 -0.55 -9.18
C PRO A 64 18.71 0.14 -7.87
N GLY A 65 17.78 0.12 -6.95
CA GLY A 65 17.90 0.72 -5.63
C GLY A 65 16.64 0.52 -4.79
N SER A 66 16.69 0.98 -3.56
CA SER A 66 15.57 0.90 -2.62
C SER A 66 15.54 2.08 -1.64
N VAL A 67 14.37 2.34 -1.08
CA VAL A 67 14.19 3.11 0.15
C VAL A 67 13.42 2.24 1.12
N VAL A 68 13.90 2.13 2.38
CA VAL A 68 13.22 1.40 3.45
C VAL A 68 13.07 2.33 4.65
N GLY A 69 11.87 2.36 5.22
CA GLY A 69 11.54 3.10 6.42
C GLY A 69 10.87 2.20 7.46
N ILE A 70 11.30 2.31 8.73
CA ILE A 70 10.79 1.52 9.85
C ILE A 70 10.47 2.46 11.01
N VAL A 71 9.23 2.41 11.47
CA VAL A 71 8.76 3.10 12.67
C VAL A 71 8.28 2.08 13.68
N ARG A 72 8.68 2.22 14.94
CA ARG A 72 8.18 1.41 16.05
C ARG A 72 7.91 2.25 17.28
N ASP A 73 6.81 1.99 17.97
CA ASP A 73 6.35 2.79 19.12
C ASP A 73 6.27 4.30 18.80
N GLY A 74 5.86 4.66 17.57
CA GLY A 74 5.78 6.03 17.09
C GLY A 74 7.13 6.71 16.83
N LYS A 75 8.25 5.96 16.85
CA LYS A 75 9.61 6.47 16.65
C LYS A 75 10.25 5.86 15.40
N LEU A 76 10.86 6.72 14.60
CA LEU A 76 11.62 6.31 13.41
C LEU A 76 12.94 5.68 13.85
N VAL A 77 13.17 4.42 13.48
CA VAL A 77 14.41 3.69 13.82
C VAL A 77 15.31 3.46 12.62
N TYR A 78 14.72 3.42 11.42
CA TYR A 78 15.45 3.22 10.18
C TYR A 78 14.79 4.00 9.05
N LEU A 79 15.59 4.73 8.29
CA LEU A 79 15.18 5.33 7.02
C LEU A 79 16.41 5.56 6.15
N LYS A 80 16.61 4.67 5.17
CA LYS A 80 17.77 4.73 4.27
C LYS A 80 17.37 4.50 2.82
N ALA A 81 18.16 5.08 1.95
CA ALA A 81 18.14 4.88 0.50
C ALA A 81 19.40 4.13 0.08
N HIS A 82 19.25 3.20 -0.88
CA HIS A 82 20.32 2.36 -1.40
C HIS A 82 20.32 2.40 -2.93
N GLY A 83 21.50 2.47 -3.55
CA GLY A 83 21.67 2.40 -5.00
C GLY A 83 21.16 3.63 -5.75
N PHE A 84 20.50 3.40 -6.87
CA PHE A 84 20.14 4.42 -7.85
C PHE A 84 18.62 4.52 -8.04
N ARG A 85 18.08 5.76 -8.08
CA ARG A 85 16.68 6.00 -8.48
C ARG A 85 16.52 5.92 -10.01
N ASN A 86 17.59 6.20 -10.75
CA ASN A 86 17.62 6.02 -12.19
C ASN A 86 18.87 5.21 -12.57
N PRO A 87 18.71 3.95 -12.97
CA PRO A 87 19.85 3.07 -13.27
C PRO A 87 20.61 3.46 -14.55
N GLU A 88 19.99 4.23 -15.47
CA GLU A 88 20.65 4.66 -16.72
C GLU A 88 21.57 5.84 -16.51
N THR A 89 21.11 6.82 -15.75
CA THR A 89 21.90 8.03 -15.44
C THR A 89 22.75 7.87 -14.19
N GLN A 90 22.58 6.75 -13.45
CA GLN A 90 23.19 6.50 -12.15
C GLN A 90 22.87 7.58 -11.10
N ALA A 91 21.74 8.27 -11.26
CA ALA A 91 21.28 9.23 -10.27
C ALA A 91 21.01 8.50 -8.94
N PRO A 92 21.64 8.92 -7.83
CA PRO A 92 21.55 8.19 -6.56
C PRO A 92 20.13 8.16 -6.01
N MET A 93 19.72 7.04 -5.42
CA MET A 93 18.48 6.94 -4.67
C MET A 93 18.52 7.88 -3.46
N GLN A 94 17.42 8.57 -3.19
CA GLN A 94 17.25 9.44 -2.04
C GLN A 94 16.04 9.00 -1.24
N VAL A 95 15.98 9.30 0.05
CA VAL A 95 14.86 8.91 0.92
C VAL A 95 13.53 9.54 0.47
N ASP A 96 13.61 10.66 -0.23
CA ASP A 96 12.48 11.39 -0.82
C ASP A 96 12.22 11.03 -2.28
N SER A 97 12.82 9.96 -2.81
CA SER A 97 12.53 9.47 -4.16
C SER A 97 11.06 9.06 -4.28
N ILE A 98 10.45 9.43 -5.41
CA ILE A 98 9.03 9.21 -5.69
C ILE A 98 8.86 7.88 -6.42
N PHE A 99 8.08 6.99 -5.85
CA PHE A 99 7.76 5.69 -6.42
C PHE A 99 6.34 5.65 -6.98
N ALA A 100 6.15 4.88 -8.05
CA ALA A 100 4.81 4.44 -8.45
C ALA A 100 4.27 3.49 -7.37
N LEU A 101 3.30 3.96 -6.59
CA LEU A 101 2.72 3.20 -5.47
C LEU A 101 1.88 2.02 -5.95
N ALA A 102 1.37 2.10 -7.20
CA ALA A 102 0.51 1.07 -7.77
C ALA A 102 -0.61 0.69 -6.76
N SER A 103 -0.77 -0.58 -6.47
CA SER A 103 -1.86 -1.05 -5.60
C SER A 103 -1.79 -0.57 -4.14
N MET A 104 -0.71 0.06 -3.70
CA MET A 104 -0.71 0.79 -2.43
C MET A 104 -1.62 2.03 -2.44
N THR A 105 -2.17 2.42 -3.59
CA THR A 105 -3.28 3.38 -3.71
C THR A 105 -4.53 2.89 -3.00
N LYS A 106 -4.83 1.59 -3.04
CA LYS A 106 -6.08 1.00 -2.51
C LYS A 106 -6.34 1.26 -1.02
N PRO A 107 -5.37 1.08 -0.11
CA PRO A 107 -5.58 1.43 1.30
C PRO A 107 -5.96 2.90 1.51
N MET A 108 -5.37 3.82 0.74
CA MET A 108 -5.69 5.25 0.83
C MET A 108 -7.10 5.55 0.31
N VAL A 109 -7.51 4.92 -0.80
CA VAL A 109 -8.89 5.02 -1.33
C VAL A 109 -9.89 4.42 -0.35
N SER A 110 -9.54 3.32 0.32
CA SER A 110 -10.38 2.73 1.37
C SER A 110 -10.53 3.65 2.58
N VAL A 111 -9.45 4.30 3.03
CA VAL A 111 -9.55 5.35 4.07
C VAL A 111 -10.43 6.49 3.59
N GLY A 112 -10.28 6.97 2.35
CA GLY A 112 -11.14 8.00 1.76
C GLY A 112 -12.62 7.58 1.72
N THR A 113 -12.93 6.31 1.43
CA THR A 113 -14.29 5.78 1.54
C THR A 113 -14.79 5.83 2.98
N LEU A 114 -13.97 5.41 3.95
CA LEU A 114 -14.35 5.39 5.36
C LEU A 114 -14.51 6.80 5.95
N THR A 115 -13.83 7.83 5.43
CA THR A 115 -14.11 9.21 5.82
C THR A 115 -15.50 9.65 5.39
N LEU A 116 -16.00 9.24 4.22
CA LEU A 116 -17.39 9.46 3.81
C LEU A 116 -18.37 8.60 4.62
N THR A 117 -17.98 7.36 4.94
CA THR A 117 -18.82 6.46 5.73
C THR A 117 -19.06 7.01 7.14
N GLN A 118 -18.01 7.46 7.84
CA GLN A 118 -18.17 8.05 9.19
C GLN A 118 -18.94 9.36 9.21
N GLN A 119 -19.06 10.05 8.04
CA GLN A 119 -19.90 11.21 7.84
C GLN A 119 -21.33 10.88 7.40
N ALA A 120 -21.70 9.58 7.39
CA ALA A 120 -22.98 9.06 6.89
C ALA A 120 -23.29 9.41 5.41
N LYS A 121 -22.27 9.76 4.60
CA LYS A 121 -22.41 10.10 3.18
C LYS A 121 -22.31 8.90 2.25
N LEU A 122 -21.59 7.86 2.67
CA LEU A 122 -21.37 6.64 1.87
C LEU A 122 -21.43 5.40 2.78
N PRO A 123 -22.62 4.86 3.07
CA PRO A 123 -22.77 3.62 3.82
C PRO A 123 -22.17 2.42 3.08
N LEU A 124 -21.47 1.52 3.79
CA LEU A 124 -20.80 0.37 3.19
C LEU A 124 -21.76 -0.64 2.52
N PHE A 125 -22.99 -0.72 3.02
CA PHE A 125 -24.03 -1.59 2.45
C PHE A 125 -24.78 -0.98 1.25
N SER A 126 -24.52 0.29 0.90
CA SER A 126 -25.13 0.92 -0.27
C SER A 126 -24.80 0.15 -1.54
N LYS A 127 -25.78 -0.01 -2.41
CA LYS A 127 -25.59 -0.65 -3.71
C LYS A 127 -24.77 0.29 -4.62
N VAL A 128 -23.80 -0.25 -5.32
CA VAL A 128 -23.01 0.54 -6.30
C VAL A 128 -23.92 1.11 -7.40
N SER A 129 -25.01 0.41 -7.72
CA SER A 129 -26.03 0.88 -8.67
C SER A 129 -26.79 2.13 -8.23
N ASP A 130 -26.77 2.50 -6.94
CA ASP A 130 -27.38 3.75 -6.46
C ASP A 130 -26.57 4.98 -6.97
N TYR A 131 -25.30 4.80 -7.26
CA TYR A 131 -24.38 5.83 -7.77
C TYR A 131 -24.15 5.69 -9.28
N TYR A 132 -24.09 4.47 -9.78
CA TYR A 132 -23.90 4.10 -11.19
C TYR A 132 -24.94 3.06 -11.61
N PRO A 133 -26.13 3.49 -12.09
CA PRO A 133 -27.25 2.59 -12.40
C PRO A 133 -26.90 1.43 -13.34
N ALA A 134 -25.98 1.64 -14.31
CA ALA A 134 -25.52 0.62 -15.23
C ALA A 134 -24.91 -0.62 -14.53
N VAL A 135 -24.36 -0.48 -13.33
CA VAL A 135 -23.83 -1.61 -12.53
C VAL A 135 -24.96 -2.59 -12.18
N GLY A 136 -26.17 -2.09 -11.94
CA GLY A 136 -27.34 -2.92 -11.63
C GLY A 136 -27.80 -3.81 -12.80
N SER A 137 -27.36 -3.51 -14.03
CA SER A 137 -27.68 -4.30 -15.24
C SER A 137 -26.62 -5.33 -15.62
N MET A 138 -25.48 -5.37 -14.91
CA MET A 138 -24.42 -6.34 -15.18
C MET A 138 -24.91 -7.77 -14.95
N LYS A 139 -24.47 -8.71 -15.78
CA LYS A 139 -24.76 -10.13 -15.66
C LYS A 139 -23.56 -10.86 -15.11
N VAL A 140 -23.78 -12.05 -14.53
CA VAL A 140 -22.70 -12.96 -14.10
C VAL A 140 -22.52 -14.02 -15.18
N ALA A 141 -21.26 -14.21 -15.63
CA ALA A 141 -20.93 -15.27 -16.59
C ALA A 141 -20.72 -16.59 -15.86
N VAL A 142 -21.53 -17.59 -16.17
CA VAL A 142 -21.48 -18.92 -15.57
C VAL A 142 -21.12 -19.94 -16.65
N LYS A 143 -20.09 -20.75 -16.40
CA LYS A 143 -19.71 -21.85 -17.27
C LYS A 143 -20.60 -23.06 -16.99
N LYS A 144 -21.29 -23.58 -18.01
CA LYS A 144 -22.12 -24.77 -17.94
C LYS A 144 -21.29 -26.05 -18.07
N ALA A 145 -21.92 -27.18 -17.75
CA ALA A 145 -21.28 -28.50 -17.83
C ALA A 145 -20.90 -28.87 -19.28
N ASP A 146 -21.65 -28.38 -20.28
CA ASP A 146 -21.38 -28.57 -21.72
C ASP A 146 -20.26 -27.65 -22.25
N GLY A 147 -19.67 -26.81 -21.38
CA GLY A 147 -18.63 -25.83 -21.73
C GLY A 147 -19.15 -24.50 -22.26
N SER A 148 -20.46 -24.34 -22.48
CA SER A 148 -21.06 -23.07 -22.89
C SER A 148 -21.06 -22.05 -21.75
N THR A 149 -21.26 -20.76 -22.09
CA THR A 149 -21.39 -19.68 -21.12
C THR A 149 -22.83 -19.18 -21.07
N GLU A 150 -23.41 -19.14 -19.88
CA GLU A 150 -24.69 -18.50 -19.61
C GLU A 150 -24.49 -17.19 -18.85
N TYR A 151 -25.37 -16.23 -19.07
CA TYR A 151 -25.36 -14.93 -18.42
C TYR A 151 -26.58 -14.77 -17.51
N GLU A 152 -26.36 -14.92 -16.19
CA GLU A 152 -27.40 -14.84 -15.17
C GLU A 152 -27.49 -13.48 -14.54
N ASN A 153 -28.63 -13.18 -13.92
CA ASN A 153 -28.71 -12.02 -13.02
C ASN A 153 -27.89 -12.25 -11.75
N PRO A 154 -27.24 -11.21 -11.19
CA PRO A 154 -26.67 -11.32 -9.87
C PRO A 154 -27.72 -11.74 -8.82
N LYS A 155 -27.35 -12.65 -7.91
CA LYS A 155 -28.22 -13.09 -6.80
C LYS A 155 -28.32 -12.03 -5.71
N SER A 156 -27.33 -11.15 -5.63
CA SER A 156 -27.30 -9.98 -4.73
C SER A 156 -26.70 -8.79 -5.45
N ALA A 157 -27.09 -7.59 -5.05
CA ALA A 157 -26.49 -6.36 -5.58
C ALA A 157 -25.04 -6.24 -5.10
N MET A 158 -24.17 -5.72 -5.96
CA MET A 158 -22.80 -5.32 -5.59
C MET A 158 -22.86 -4.13 -4.62
N THR A 159 -22.21 -4.23 -3.48
CA THR A 159 -22.16 -3.17 -2.45
C THR A 159 -20.80 -2.45 -2.45
N VAL A 160 -20.75 -1.28 -1.80
CA VAL A 160 -19.50 -0.56 -1.54
C VAL A 160 -18.52 -1.43 -0.74
N GLN A 161 -19.03 -2.21 0.26
CA GLN A 161 -18.20 -3.14 1.00
C GLN A 161 -17.59 -4.23 0.10
N ASP A 162 -18.34 -4.74 -0.88
CA ASP A 162 -17.83 -5.74 -1.82
C ASP A 162 -16.70 -5.18 -2.70
N LEU A 163 -16.76 -3.90 -3.07
CA LEU A 163 -15.65 -3.23 -3.74
C LEU A 163 -14.40 -3.19 -2.86
N MET A 164 -14.54 -2.77 -1.59
CA MET A 164 -13.42 -2.59 -0.67
C MET A 164 -12.74 -3.92 -0.30
N ARG A 165 -13.49 -5.02 -0.22
CA ARG A 165 -12.95 -6.35 0.12
C ARG A 165 -12.75 -7.28 -1.07
N HIS A 166 -12.85 -6.78 -2.30
CA HIS A 166 -12.67 -7.55 -3.54
C HIS A 166 -13.62 -8.75 -3.69
N THR A 167 -14.87 -8.61 -3.25
CA THR A 167 -15.92 -9.62 -3.47
C THR A 167 -17.01 -9.14 -4.43
N SER A 168 -16.72 -8.13 -5.22
CA SER A 168 -17.67 -7.50 -6.15
C SER A 168 -18.08 -8.36 -7.35
N GLY A 169 -17.32 -9.42 -7.66
CA GLY A 169 -17.46 -10.20 -8.87
C GLY A 169 -16.72 -9.63 -10.09
N LEU A 170 -16.05 -8.49 -9.95
CA LEU A 170 -15.12 -7.95 -10.96
C LEU A 170 -13.79 -8.71 -10.92
N THR A 171 -12.96 -8.57 -11.97
CA THR A 171 -11.59 -9.10 -12.02
C THR A 171 -10.65 -8.13 -12.72
N TYR A 172 -9.35 -8.46 -12.78
CA TYR A 172 -8.37 -7.92 -13.71
C TYR A 172 -8.18 -8.88 -14.89
N GLY A 173 -8.11 -8.35 -16.11
CA GLY A 173 -7.72 -9.14 -17.28
C GLY A 173 -6.28 -9.63 -17.20
N GLY A 174 -6.00 -10.74 -17.90
CA GLY A 174 -4.65 -11.32 -17.98
C GLY A 174 -4.22 -12.14 -16.77
N ARG A 175 -5.12 -12.42 -15.82
CA ARG A 175 -4.84 -13.33 -14.70
C ARG A 175 -5.06 -14.79 -15.14
N PRO A 176 -4.07 -15.67 -14.93
CA PRO A 176 -4.16 -17.08 -15.37
C PRO A 176 -5.05 -17.93 -14.47
N ASP A 177 -5.30 -17.50 -13.26
CA ASP A 177 -5.98 -18.25 -12.18
C ASP A 177 -7.51 -18.05 -12.16
N THR A 178 -8.06 -17.16 -13.01
CA THR A 178 -9.49 -16.95 -13.09
C THR A 178 -10.16 -17.93 -14.04
N SER A 179 -10.96 -18.84 -13.52
CA SER A 179 -11.65 -19.89 -14.29
C SER A 179 -12.87 -19.40 -15.09
N SER A 180 -13.35 -18.19 -14.83
CA SER A 180 -14.52 -17.63 -15.52
C SER A 180 -14.23 -17.32 -16.99
N PRO A 181 -15.15 -17.65 -17.91
CA PRO A 181 -15.02 -17.34 -19.34
C PRO A 181 -14.99 -15.82 -19.61
N ALA A 182 -15.51 -15.01 -18.70
CA ALA A 182 -15.55 -13.55 -18.83
C ALA A 182 -14.20 -12.87 -18.52
N ALA A 183 -13.29 -13.53 -17.80
CA ALA A 183 -12.05 -12.89 -17.32
C ALA A 183 -11.19 -12.28 -18.43
N ARG A 184 -11.16 -12.92 -19.61
CA ARG A 184 -10.40 -12.44 -20.78
C ARG A 184 -10.97 -11.16 -21.42
N LEU A 185 -12.21 -10.80 -21.09
CA LEU A 185 -12.85 -9.58 -21.60
C LEU A 185 -12.41 -8.33 -20.81
N TYR A 186 -11.88 -8.54 -19.62
CA TYR A 186 -11.47 -7.46 -18.75
C TYR A 186 -10.13 -6.85 -19.17
N PRO A 187 -9.95 -5.53 -19.03
CA PRO A 187 -8.65 -4.90 -19.19
C PRO A 187 -7.71 -5.33 -18.06
N SER A 188 -6.41 -5.43 -18.35
CA SER A 188 -5.41 -5.49 -17.30
C SER A 188 -5.35 -4.16 -16.51
N GLY A 189 -4.73 -4.17 -15.34
CA GLY A 189 -4.54 -2.93 -14.57
C GLY A 189 -3.85 -1.83 -15.38
N GLY A 190 -2.78 -2.17 -16.12
CA GLY A 190 -2.09 -1.20 -16.98
C GLY A 190 -2.93 -0.66 -18.14
N GLN A 191 -3.85 -1.46 -18.70
CA GLN A 191 -4.80 -0.97 -19.72
C GLN A 191 -5.86 -0.05 -19.12
N ALA A 192 -6.35 -0.36 -17.92
CA ALA A 192 -7.31 0.50 -17.23
C ALA A 192 -6.72 1.88 -16.92
N MET A 193 -5.46 1.93 -16.51
CA MET A 193 -4.74 3.17 -16.20
C MET A 193 -4.62 4.13 -17.39
N LYS A 194 -4.69 3.63 -18.64
CA LYS A 194 -4.57 4.41 -19.88
C LYS A 194 -5.91 4.96 -20.40
N MET A 195 -7.00 4.78 -19.66
CA MET A 195 -8.32 5.33 -20.05
C MET A 195 -8.36 6.85 -19.85
N ASN A 196 -9.24 7.51 -20.61
CA ASN A 196 -9.32 8.98 -20.63
C ASN A 196 -10.16 9.57 -19.49
N GLY A 197 -10.32 8.85 -18.37
CA GLY A 197 -11.02 9.30 -17.18
C GLY A 197 -12.08 8.34 -16.70
N THR A 198 -12.70 8.70 -15.58
CA THR A 198 -13.68 7.89 -14.86
C THR A 198 -14.91 7.55 -15.71
N ALA A 199 -15.37 8.48 -16.54
CA ALA A 199 -16.56 8.25 -17.40
C ALA A 199 -16.30 7.15 -18.43
N GLU A 200 -15.16 7.17 -19.13
CA GLU A 200 -14.79 6.12 -20.09
C GLU A 200 -14.60 4.77 -19.38
N PHE A 201 -13.94 4.78 -18.21
CA PHE A 201 -13.74 3.57 -17.43
C PHE A 201 -15.07 2.93 -17.04
N MET A 202 -15.99 3.69 -16.46
CA MET A 202 -17.31 3.19 -16.04
C MET A 202 -18.16 2.74 -17.21
N ASP A 203 -18.14 3.46 -18.35
CA ASP A 203 -18.85 3.02 -19.56
C ASP A 203 -18.36 1.68 -20.09
N LYS A 204 -17.05 1.44 -20.06
CA LYS A 204 -16.46 0.17 -20.51
C LYS A 204 -16.72 -0.97 -19.54
N ILE A 205 -16.47 -0.75 -18.23
CA ILE A 205 -16.52 -1.83 -17.25
C ILE A 205 -17.94 -2.35 -17.00
N THR A 206 -18.94 -1.47 -17.06
CA THR A 206 -20.36 -1.85 -16.84
C THR A 206 -20.98 -2.66 -17.99
N LYS A 207 -20.32 -2.71 -19.15
CA LYS A 207 -20.71 -3.56 -20.29
C LYS A 207 -20.17 -4.98 -20.20
N LEU A 208 -19.26 -5.24 -19.26
CA LEU A 208 -18.65 -6.56 -19.06
C LEU A 208 -19.45 -7.38 -18.05
N PRO A 209 -19.55 -8.71 -18.25
CA PRO A 209 -20.17 -9.58 -17.26
C PRO A 209 -19.25 -9.79 -16.05
N LEU A 210 -19.84 -9.90 -14.86
CA LEU A 210 -19.12 -10.28 -13.64
C LEU A 210 -18.59 -11.71 -13.80
N VAL A 211 -17.43 -11.98 -13.20
CA VAL A 211 -16.80 -13.31 -13.21
C VAL A 211 -17.32 -14.21 -12.10
N TYR A 212 -17.85 -13.61 -11.01
CA TYR A 212 -18.45 -14.30 -9.87
C TYR A 212 -19.67 -13.56 -9.35
N GLN A 213 -20.49 -14.24 -8.59
CA GLN A 213 -21.61 -13.62 -7.85
C GLN A 213 -21.06 -12.66 -6.79
N PRO A 214 -21.57 -11.41 -6.69
CA PRO A 214 -21.16 -10.49 -5.65
C PRO A 214 -21.32 -11.10 -4.23
N GLY A 215 -20.34 -10.87 -3.37
CA GLY A 215 -20.31 -11.33 -1.99
C GLY A 215 -19.92 -12.80 -1.78
N THR A 216 -19.42 -13.52 -2.80
CA THR A 216 -19.17 -14.97 -2.71
C THR A 216 -17.70 -15.38 -2.72
N ILE A 217 -16.86 -14.70 -3.48
CA ILE A 217 -15.46 -15.08 -3.71
C ILE A 217 -14.60 -13.85 -3.66
N PHE A 218 -13.45 -13.93 -2.96
CA PHE A 218 -12.39 -12.94 -3.08
C PHE A 218 -11.73 -13.08 -4.45
N GLU A 219 -11.89 -12.06 -5.28
CA GLU A 219 -11.22 -11.94 -6.57
C GLU A 219 -10.58 -10.56 -6.67
N TYR A 220 -9.24 -10.55 -6.66
CA TYR A 220 -8.49 -9.30 -6.78
C TYR A 220 -8.73 -8.65 -8.14
N SER A 221 -9.21 -7.42 -8.16
CA SER A 221 -9.95 -6.85 -9.29
C SER A 221 -9.85 -5.35 -9.41
N LEU A 222 -10.50 -4.83 -10.46
CA LEU A 222 -10.78 -3.40 -10.70
C LEU A 222 -11.81 -2.79 -9.72
N SER A 223 -12.04 -3.42 -8.57
CA SER A 223 -13.01 -2.94 -7.57
C SER A 223 -12.68 -1.55 -7.04
N HIS A 224 -11.41 -1.26 -6.78
CA HIS A 224 -11.02 0.05 -6.25
C HIS A 224 -11.03 1.16 -7.29
N GLU A 225 -10.92 0.84 -8.57
CA GLU A 225 -11.18 1.78 -9.66
C GLU A 225 -12.65 2.20 -9.66
N VAL A 226 -13.58 1.25 -9.53
CA VAL A 226 -15.01 1.54 -9.35
C VAL A 226 -15.28 2.29 -8.06
N LEU A 227 -14.60 1.93 -6.97
CA LEU A 227 -14.71 2.62 -5.67
C LEU A 227 -14.26 4.09 -5.78
N GLY A 228 -13.18 4.37 -6.52
CA GLY A 228 -12.75 5.73 -6.83
C GLY A 228 -13.84 6.53 -7.55
N ALA A 229 -14.48 5.92 -8.56
CA ALA A 229 -15.60 6.53 -9.28
C ALA A 229 -16.80 6.84 -8.33
N VAL A 230 -17.10 5.94 -7.39
CA VAL A 230 -18.14 6.17 -6.37
C VAL A 230 -17.77 7.34 -5.46
N ILE A 231 -16.51 7.44 -5.02
CA ILE A 231 -16.03 8.58 -4.22
C ILE A 231 -16.21 9.89 -4.99
N GLU A 232 -15.82 9.95 -6.28
CA GLU A 232 -16.02 11.14 -7.11
C GLU A 232 -17.49 11.53 -7.21
N LYS A 233 -18.37 10.54 -7.41
CA LYS A 233 -19.82 10.77 -7.50
C LYS A 233 -20.41 11.33 -6.21
N VAL A 234 -19.99 10.83 -5.06
CA VAL A 234 -20.49 11.23 -3.73
C VAL A 234 -19.91 12.57 -3.28
N SER A 235 -18.62 12.78 -3.53
CA SER A 235 -17.91 13.98 -3.09
C SER A 235 -18.09 15.18 -4.00
N GLY A 236 -18.42 14.96 -5.30
CA GLY A 236 -18.45 15.98 -6.34
C GLY A 236 -17.06 16.51 -6.72
N LYS A 237 -15.98 15.81 -6.36
CA LYS A 237 -14.59 16.17 -6.60
C LYS A 237 -13.88 15.08 -7.39
N SER A 238 -12.76 15.40 -8.07
CA SER A 238 -11.87 14.36 -8.59
C SER A 238 -11.31 13.54 -7.45
N LEU A 239 -10.86 12.31 -7.72
CA LEU A 239 -10.34 11.43 -6.69
C LEU A 239 -9.08 12.03 -6.03
N ASP A 240 -8.17 12.65 -6.81
CA ASP A 240 -7.00 13.36 -6.27
C ASP A 240 -7.42 14.48 -5.32
N ALA A 241 -8.32 15.35 -5.77
CA ALA A 241 -8.77 16.47 -4.97
C ALA A 241 -9.43 16.02 -3.65
N TYR A 242 -10.23 14.95 -3.72
CA TYR A 242 -10.87 14.40 -2.52
C TYR A 242 -9.87 13.78 -1.55
N LEU A 243 -8.97 12.90 -2.02
CA LEU A 243 -7.98 12.25 -1.16
C LEU A 243 -6.96 13.24 -0.59
N ARG A 244 -6.63 14.28 -1.36
CA ARG A 244 -5.78 15.38 -0.90
C ARG A 244 -6.40 16.11 0.27
N GLU A 245 -7.68 16.47 0.17
CA GLU A 245 -8.40 17.15 1.26
C GLU A 245 -8.61 16.24 2.47
N ALA A 246 -9.03 14.99 2.25
CA ALA A 246 -9.43 14.08 3.31
C ALA A 246 -8.25 13.42 4.05
N ILE A 247 -7.11 13.23 3.37
CA ILE A 247 -6.00 12.43 3.90
C ILE A 247 -4.65 13.12 3.73
N TRP A 248 -4.26 13.45 2.48
CA TRP A 248 -2.86 13.79 2.19
C TRP A 248 -2.45 15.14 2.77
N ASN A 249 -3.29 16.18 2.66
CA ASN A 249 -2.99 17.50 3.26
C ASN A 249 -2.99 17.43 4.79
N PRO A 250 -4.00 16.86 5.48
CA PRO A 250 -3.97 16.71 6.93
C PRO A 250 -2.74 15.96 7.45
N LEU A 251 -2.30 14.91 6.73
CA LEU A 251 -1.11 14.14 7.07
C LEU A 251 0.19 14.75 6.53
N ARG A 252 0.13 15.87 5.82
CA ARG A 252 1.28 16.51 5.14
C ARG A 252 2.05 15.56 4.23
N MET A 253 1.31 14.73 3.49
CA MET A 253 1.83 13.81 2.47
C MET A 253 2.01 14.57 1.15
N ASN A 254 2.94 15.50 1.13
CA ASN A 254 3.07 16.51 0.08
C ASN A 254 3.56 15.95 -1.26
N ASP A 255 4.21 14.80 -1.24
CA ASP A 255 4.76 14.11 -2.42
C ASP A 255 3.84 12.97 -2.90
N THR A 256 2.64 12.84 -2.30
CA THR A 256 1.65 11.82 -2.67
C THR A 256 0.54 12.43 -3.51
N GLY A 257 0.17 11.74 -4.59
CA GLY A 257 -0.89 12.16 -5.51
C GLY A 257 -0.97 11.32 -6.76
N PHE A 258 -1.88 11.67 -7.67
CA PHE A 258 -1.97 11.04 -9.00
C PHE A 258 -1.11 11.74 -10.04
N HIS A 259 -0.61 12.92 -9.73
CA HIS A 259 0.19 13.77 -10.62
C HIS A 259 1.54 14.11 -10.00
N VAL A 260 2.59 14.14 -10.82
CA VAL A 260 3.92 14.62 -10.41
C VAL A 260 4.14 15.98 -11.04
N SER A 261 4.45 16.99 -10.22
CA SER A 261 4.82 18.31 -10.74
C SER A 261 6.11 18.23 -11.55
N GLU A 262 6.29 19.13 -12.49
CA GLU A 262 7.47 19.17 -13.36
C GLU A 262 8.79 19.22 -12.54
N SER A 263 8.81 20.00 -11.46
CA SER A 263 9.93 20.10 -10.54
C SER A 263 10.29 18.79 -9.83
N ASN A 264 9.31 17.91 -9.65
CA ASN A 264 9.48 16.65 -8.93
C ASN A 264 9.77 15.44 -9.84
N LYS A 265 9.67 15.58 -11.16
CA LYS A 265 9.97 14.49 -12.12
C LYS A 265 11.36 13.91 -11.95
N SER A 266 12.36 14.75 -11.64
CA SER A 266 13.73 14.30 -11.41
C SER A 266 13.91 13.40 -10.18
N ARG A 267 12.92 13.36 -9.27
CA ARG A 267 12.92 12.52 -8.06
C ARG A 267 12.29 11.14 -8.29
N GLN A 268 11.71 10.87 -9.45
CA GLN A 268 11.08 9.58 -9.73
C GLN A 268 12.08 8.43 -9.76
N ALA A 269 11.67 7.29 -9.20
CA ALA A 269 12.43 6.04 -9.22
C ALA A 269 12.03 5.21 -10.45
N TYR A 270 13.03 4.68 -11.15
CA TYR A 270 12.87 3.90 -12.38
C TYR A 270 13.39 2.48 -12.20
N ALA A 271 12.71 1.51 -12.80
CA ALA A 271 13.19 0.13 -12.92
C ALA A 271 14.28 0.00 -13.97
N PHE A 272 14.97 -1.15 -13.95
CA PHE A 272 15.73 -1.57 -15.13
C PHE A 272 14.79 -1.74 -16.33
N LYS A 273 15.27 -1.43 -17.54
CA LYS A 273 14.49 -1.64 -18.77
C LYS A 273 14.20 -3.10 -19.06
N LEU A 274 15.09 -3.99 -18.66
CA LEU A 274 14.95 -5.43 -18.80
C LEU A 274 14.81 -6.08 -17.44
N ASN A 275 13.95 -7.09 -17.36
CA ASN A 275 13.76 -7.91 -16.17
C ASN A 275 15.06 -8.68 -15.87
N PRO A 276 15.66 -8.53 -14.68
CA PRO A 276 16.93 -9.18 -14.33
C PRO A 276 16.88 -10.72 -14.32
N LEU A 277 15.69 -11.33 -14.30
CA LEU A 277 15.55 -12.79 -14.25
C LEU A 277 15.41 -13.43 -15.62
N ASN A 278 14.85 -12.73 -16.61
CA ASN A 278 14.49 -13.34 -17.89
C ASN A 278 14.74 -12.44 -19.12
N ASN A 279 15.33 -11.26 -18.93
CA ASN A 279 15.61 -10.25 -19.96
C ASN A 279 14.38 -9.74 -20.75
N ASN A 280 13.18 -10.00 -20.28
CA ASN A 280 11.98 -9.43 -20.89
C ASN A 280 11.91 -7.91 -20.63
N PRO A 281 11.41 -7.12 -21.58
CA PRO A 281 11.19 -5.69 -21.37
C PRO A 281 10.31 -5.44 -20.13
N GLN A 282 10.72 -4.49 -19.29
CA GLN A 282 9.97 -3.99 -18.17
C GLN A 282 9.53 -2.56 -18.47
N THR A 283 8.24 -2.34 -18.52
CA THR A 283 7.69 -0.99 -18.56
C THR A 283 7.10 -0.67 -17.20
N ILE A 284 7.74 0.26 -16.48
CA ILE A 284 7.02 1.11 -15.56
C ILE A 284 6.71 2.34 -16.41
N ASP A 285 5.45 2.47 -16.85
CA ASP A 285 5.04 3.74 -17.43
C ASP A 285 5.32 4.82 -16.37
N PRO A 286 5.98 5.94 -16.74
CA PRO A 286 6.18 7.04 -15.81
C PRO A 286 4.79 7.55 -15.43
N LEU A 287 4.28 7.07 -14.30
CA LEU A 287 3.01 7.54 -13.76
C LEU A 287 3.15 9.04 -13.45
N GLY A 288 2.10 9.79 -13.68
CA GLY A 288 2.00 11.17 -13.22
C GLY A 288 2.26 12.28 -14.23
N SER A 289 2.73 12.00 -15.47
CA SER A 289 2.90 13.08 -16.44
C SER A 289 1.64 13.40 -17.27
N ASP A 290 0.81 12.40 -17.56
CA ASP A 290 -0.40 12.55 -18.38
C ASP A 290 -1.58 11.69 -17.87
N VAL A 291 -1.72 11.57 -16.56
CA VAL A 291 -2.80 10.79 -15.96
C VAL A 291 -4.14 11.48 -16.22
N LYS A 292 -4.97 10.87 -17.06
CA LYS A 292 -6.34 11.33 -17.34
C LYS A 292 -7.38 10.62 -16.46
N PHE A 293 -7.08 9.40 -16.04
CA PHE A 293 -7.89 8.61 -15.13
C PHE A 293 -7.17 8.44 -13.79
N GLU A 294 -7.67 9.09 -12.74
CA GLU A 294 -7.19 8.97 -11.37
C GLU A 294 -7.66 7.62 -10.79
N CYS A 295 -7.09 6.52 -11.28
CA CYS A 295 -7.57 5.18 -10.98
C CYS A 295 -7.35 4.81 -9.50
N GLY A 296 -8.42 4.56 -8.78
CA GLY A 296 -8.39 4.24 -7.33
C GLY A 296 -7.69 2.95 -6.98
N GLY A 297 -7.44 2.10 -7.97
CA GLY A 297 -6.77 0.81 -7.77
C GLY A 297 -5.25 0.85 -7.95
N GLY A 298 -4.63 1.94 -8.48
CA GLY A 298 -3.22 1.82 -8.75
C GLY A 298 -2.45 2.99 -9.36
N CYS A 299 -3.04 4.17 -9.50
CA CYS A 299 -2.40 5.27 -10.23
C CYS A 299 -1.63 6.27 -9.37
N SER A 300 -1.63 6.14 -8.05
CA SER A 300 -0.93 7.11 -7.21
C SER A 300 0.59 6.89 -7.20
N LEU A 301 1.28 8.00 -6.94
CA LEU A 301 2.70 8.07 -6.66
C LEU A 301 2.89 8.58 -5.23
N GLY A 302 4.08 8.35 -4.67
CA GLY A 302 4.42 8.86 -3.35
C GLY A 302 5.81 8.44 -2.90
N THR A 303 6.19 8.92 -1.73
CA THR A 303 7.47 8.62 -1.09
C THR A 303 7.28 7.67 0.09
N VAL A 304 8.36 6.99 0.50
CA VAL A 304 8.38 6.18 1.72
C VAL A 304 8.07 7.04 2.96
N PRO A 305 8.64 8.24 3.14
CA PRO A 305 8.28 9.13 4.26
C PRO A 305 6.80 9.47 4.34
N ASP A 306 6.14 9.79 3.22
CA ASP A 306 4.71 10.10 3.23
C ASP A 306 3.88 8.89 3.63
N TYR A 307 4.19 7.73 3.06
CA TYR A 307 3.44 6.52 3.38
C TYR A 307 3.67 6.01 4.82
N LEU A 308 4.83 6.34 5.44
CA LEU A 308 5.05 6.11 6.88
C LEU A 308 4.08 6.91 7.74
N LYS A 309 3.77 8.17 7.39
CA LYS A 309 2.77 8.98 8.09
C LYS A 309 1.39 8.33 8.00
N PHE A 310 1.02 7.84 6.81
CA PHE A 310 -0.24 7.12 6.59
C PHE A 310 -0.31 5.82 7.41
N GLY A 311 0.74 5.00 7.38
CA GLY A 311 0.82 3.76 8.16
C GLY A 311 0.77 4.04 9.67
N GLN A 312 1.48 5.07 10.14
CA GLN A 312 1.48 5.46 11.55
C GLN A 312 0.11 5.99 11.99
N MET A 313 -0.58 6.75 11.14
CA MET A 313 -1.98 7.17 11.38
C MET A 313 -2.86 5.95 11.64
N LEU A 314 -2.75 4.90 10.84
CA LEU A 314 -3.54 3.68 11.01
C LEU A 314 -3.19 2.96 12.32
N VAL A 315 -1.90 2.75 12.64
CA VAL A 315 -1.46 2.10 13.89
C VAL A 315 -1.90 2.88 15.12
N ASN A 316 -1.95 4.21 15.04
CA ASN A 316 -2.44 5.08 16.10
C ASN A 316 -3.98 5.15 16.20
N GLY A 317 -4.71 4.27 15.50
CA GLY A 317 -6.17 4.27 15.54
C GLY A 317 -6.81 5.47 14.84
N GLY A 318 -6.20 5.96 13.76
CA GLY A 318 -6.74 6.97 12.87
C GLY A 318 -6.28 8.40 13.14
N ASP A 319 -5.22 8.57 13.94
CA ASP A 319 -4.66 9.87 14.29
C ASP A 319 -3.17 9.94 13.98
N PHE A 320 -2.72 11.09 13.50
CA PHE A 320 -1.30 11.39 13.36
C PHE A 320 -1.05 12.85 13.76
N ASN A 321 -0.23 13.07 14.78
CA ASN A 321 0.13 14.38 15.31
C ASN A 321 -1.09 15.28 15.62
N GLY A 322 -2.16 14.70 16.18
CA GLY A 322 -3.40 15.40 16.51
C GLY A 322 -4.35 15.61 15.31
N GLN A 323 -3.98 15.15 14.13
CA GLN A 323 -4.86 15.16 12.96
C GLN A 323 -5.61 13.83 12.88
N ARG A 324 -6.90 13.87 13.25
CA ARG A 324 -7.76 12.68 13.20
C ARG A 324 -8.40 12.53 11.84
N ILE A 325 -8.01 11.48 11.13
CA ILE A 325 -8.57 11.10 9.82
C ILE A 325 -9.76 10.15 10.00
N LEU A 326 -9.59 9.11 10.81
CA LEU A 326 -10.61 8.11 11.11
C LEU A 326 -10.80 7.98 12.62
N SER A 327 -11.99 7.56 13.04
CA SER A 327 -12.18 7.10 14.41
C SER A 327 -11.48 5.76 14.64
N PRO A 328 -11.09 5.40 15.89
CA PRO A 328 -10.50 4.11 16.18
C PRO A 328 -11.40 2.94 15.75
N ALA A 329 -12.73 3.10 15.84
CA ALA A 329 -13.69 2.09 15.40
C ALA A 329 -13.63 1.87 13.87
N MET A 330 -13.45 2.94 13.08
CA MET A 330 -13.33 2.82 11.62
C MET A 330 -12.00 2.16 11.22
N VAL A 331 -10.91 2.46 11.91
CA VAL A 331 -9.63 1.75 11.67
C VAL A 331 -9.78 0.27 12.02
N LYS A 332 -10.37 -0.06 13.17
CA LYS A 332 -10.64 -1.45 13.55
C LYS A 332 -11.51 -2.17 12.52
N LEU A 333 -12.56 -1.50 12.00
CA LEU A 333 -13.40 -2.05 10.93
C LEU A 333 -12.59 -2.32 9.67
N MET A 334 -11.73 -1.39 9.26
CA MET A 334 -10.86 -1.52 8.08
C MET A 334 -9.90 -2.69 8.18
N THR A 335 -9.28 -2.85 9.35
CA THR A 335 -8.20 -3.81 9.61
C THR A 335 -8.67 -5.12 10.26
N SER A 336 -9.96 -5.35 10.32
CA SER A 336 -10.55 -6.64 10.71
C SER A 336 -10.83 -7.49 9.48
N ASP A 337 -10.72 -8.82 9.61
CA ASP A 337 -11.10 -9.73 8.54
C ASP A 337 -12.58 -9.57 8.16
N GLN A 338 -12.83 -9.32 6.89
CA GLN A 338 -14.16 -9.15 6.29
C GLN A 338 -14.63 -10.41 5.55
N MET A 339 -13.80 -11.47 5.57
CA MET A 339 -14.11 -12.75 4.94
C MET A 339 -14.94 -13.60 5.90
N ASN A 340 -16.25 -13.64 5.70
CA ASN A 340 -17.09 -14.55 6.45
C ASN A 340 -17.00 -15.99 5.89
N LYS A 341 -17.50 -16.98 6.65
CA LYS A 341 -17.43 -18.40 6.26
C LYS A 341 -18.10 -18.78 4.92
N LYS A 342 -18.89 -17.85 4.34
CA LYS A 342 -19.57 -18.05 3.05
C LYS A 342 -18.76 -17.51 1.88
N ILE A 343 -17.70 -16.76 2.14
CA ILE A 343 -16.82 -16.17 1.12
C ILE A 343 -15.62 -17.09 0.92
N ILE A 344 -15.38 -17.51 -0.31
CA ILE A 344 -14.18 -18.25 -0.65
C ILE A 344 -12.99 -17.30 -0.60
N ASN A 345 -12.05 -17.58 0.30
CA ASN A 345 -10.86 -16.75 0.53
C ASN A 345 -9.73 -17.19 -0.42
N ASN A 346 -9.45 -16.39 -1.44
CA ASN A 346 -8.37 -16.60 -2.40
C ASN A 346 -7.22 -15.57 -2.22
N VAL A 347 -7.05 -14.99 -1.02
CA VAL A 347 -6.02 -13.97 -0.77
C VAL A 347 -4.62 -14.51 -1.04
N ALA A 348 -4.32 -15.74 -0.66
CA ALA A 348 -3.04 -16.40 -0.92
C ALA A 348 -2.74 -16.60 -2.42
N ASN A 349 -3.77 -16.68 -3.29
CA ASN A 349 -3.57 -16.77 -4.73
C ASN A 349 -2.98 -15.48 -5.33
N VAL A 350 -3.14 -14.34 -4.68
CA VAL A 350 -2.51 -13.07 -5.09
C VAL A 350 -1.03 -13.06 -4.71
N GLU A 351 -0.72 -13.49 -3.49
CA GLU A 351 0.64 -13.58 -2.94
C GLU A 351 0.77 -14.81 -2.03
N PRO A 352 1.52 -15.84 -2.43
CA PRO A 352 1.59 -17.12 -1.70
C PRO A 352 2.06 -17.02 -0.24
N HIS A 353 2.89 -16.01 0.11
CA HIS A 353 3.32 -15.79 1.49
C HIS A 353 2.19 -15.34 2.44
N ARG A 354 0.99 -15.12 1.90
CA ARG A 354 -0.22 -14.75 2.66
C ARG A 354 -1.14 -15.93 2.99
N GLU A 355 -0.61 -17.13 3.08
CA GLU A 355 -1.35 -18.24 3.70
C GLU A 355 -1.74 -17.84 5.13
N GLY A 356 -2.99 -18.12 5.56
CA GLY A 356 -3.51 -17.67 6.86
C GLY A 356 -3.85 -16.18 6.96
N TYR A 357 -4.02 -15.50 5.80
CA TYR A 357 -4.57 -14.16 5.77
C TYR A 357 -6.00 -14.17 5.27
N GLY A 358 -6.84 -13.34 5.90
CA GLY A 358 -8.09 -12.83 5.34
C GLY A 358 -7.88 -11.47 4.67
N PHE A 359 -8.98 -10.77 4.43
CA PHE A 359 -8.96 -9.45 3.82
C PHE A 359 -9.90 -8.50 4.55
N GLY A 360 -9.39 -7.34 4.92
CA GLY A 360 -10.15 -6.24 5.48
C GLY A 360 -10.76 -5.35 4.38
N LEU A 361 -10.82 -4.06 4.63
CA LEU A 361 -11.28 -3.07 3.65
C LEU A 361 -10.06 -2.41 2.97
N GLY A 362 -9.57 -3.03 1.91
CA GLY A 362 -8.42 -2.57 1.12
C GLY A 362 -7.05 -3.01 1.62
N VAL A 363 -6.98 -3.86 2.62
CA VAL A 363 -5.75 -4.46 3.17
C VAL A 363 -5.93 -5.95 3.43
N ALA A 364 -4.88 -6.75 3.23
CA ALA A 364 -4.83 -8.11 3.73
C ALA A 364 -4.57 -8.08 5.24
N VAL A 365 -5.18 -8.99 5.99
CA VAL A 365 -5.10 -9.08 7.46
C VAL A 365 -4.68 -10.48 7.83
N ARG A 366 -3.63 -10.64 8.63
CA ARG A 366 -3.22 -11.94 9.16
C ARG A 366 -4.24 -12.42 10.20
N THR A 367 -4.86 -13.56 9.94
CA THR A 367 -5.91 -14.15 10.80
C THR A 367 -5.43 -15.35 11.59
N GLU A 368 -4.39 -16.05 11.08
CA GLU A 368 -3.90 -17.27 11.68
C GLU A 368 -2.39 -17.22 11.92
N PRO A 369 -1.92 -17.72 13.08
CA PRO A 369 -0.50 -17.80 13.37
C PRO A 369 0.14 -19.00 12.64
N GLY A 370 1.40 -18.88 12.24
CA GLY A 370 2.23 -20.01 11.80
C GLY A 370 1.98 -20.53 10.38
N LEU A 371 0.99 -20.04 9.65
CA LEU A 371 0.73 -20.46 8.28
C LEU A 371 1.51 -19.65 7.24
N ALA A 372 1.62 -18.34 7.44
CA ALA A 372 2.42 -17.50 6.55
C ALA A 372 3.90 -17.85 6.62
N ALA A 373 4.57 -17.86 5.46
CA ALA A 373 6.00 -18.15 5.34
C ALA A 373 6.92 -16.99 5.81
N VAL A 374 6.36 -15.98 6.47
CA VAL A 374 7.07 -14.81 6.99
C VAL A 374 6.65 -14.52 8.45
N PRO A 375 7.52 -13.93 9.29
CA PRO A 375 7.16 -13.56 10.66
C PRO A 375 6.09 -12.48 10.70
N GLY A 376 5.39 -12.36 11.83
CA GLY A 376 4.35 -11.34 12.09
C GLY A 376 3.31 -11.85 13.08
N ASN A 377 2.50 -10.95 13.60
CA ASN A 377 1.45 -11.25 14.57
C ASN A 377 0.06 -11.31 13.91
N VAL A 378 -0.86 -12.05 14.52
CA VAL A 378 -2.28 -11.98 14.13
C VAL A 378 -2.77 -10.55 14.30
N GLY A 379 -3.50 -10.03 13.30
CA GLY A 379 -3.90 -8.63 13.23
C GLY A 379 -2.91 -7.72 12.48
N GLU A 380 -1.73 -8.22 12.06
CA GLU A 380 -0.90 -7.52 11.08
C GLU A 380 -1.70 -7.30 9.80
N TYR A 381 -1.60 -6.10 9.23
CA TYR A 381 -2.23 -5.79 7.95
C TYR A 381 -1.22 -5.17 6.99
N SER A 382 -1.45 -5.40 5.71
CA SER A 382 -0.48 -5.03 4.68
C SER A 382 -1.12 -4.89 3.31
N TRP A 383 -0.43 -4.18 2.40
CA TRP A 383 -0.66 -4.27 0.98
C TRP A 383 0.60 -3.87 0.21
N ASN A 384 0.62 -4.20 -1.10
CA ASN A 384 1.82 -4.07 -1.91
C ASN A 384 1.50 -3.47 -3.28
N GLY A 385 2.51 -2.85 -3.92
CA GLY A 385 2.43 -2.30 -5.26
C GLY A 385 3.09 -3.19 -6.32
N ALA A 386 2.52 -3.23 -7.52
CA ALA A 386 3.02 -4.03 -8.64
C ALA A 386 4.43 -3.62 -9.10
N TYR A 387 4.87 -2.41 -8.76
CA TYR A 387 6.17 -1.87 -9.15
C TYR A 387 7.25 -2.00 -8.06
N GLY A 388 7.02 -2.83 -7.03
CA GLY A 388 8.03 -3.12 -6.01
C GLY A 388 7.92 -2.28 -4.74
N THR A 389 6.80 -1.61 -4.53
CA THR A 389 6.48 -0.95 -3.27
C THR A 389 5.71 -1.88 -2.34
N GLY A 390 5.78 -1.62 -1.03
CA GLY A 390 5.02 -2.36 -0.04
C GLY A 390 4.98 -1.67 1.30
N PHE A 391 3.95 -1.99 2.07
CA PHE A 391 3.89 -1.67 3.49
C PHE A 391 3.27 -2.82 4.27
N PHE A 392 3.67 -2.94 5.53
CA PHE A 392 2.97 -3.70 6.54
C PHE A 392 2.97 -2.95 7.86
N ALA A 393 1.93 -3.17 8.62
CA ALA A 393 1.76 -2.59 9.94
C ALA A 393 1.31 -3.69 10.92
N ASP A 394 2.00 -3.79 12.03
CA ASP A 394 1.73 -4.74 13.11
C ASP A 394 1.34 -3.97 14.37
N PRO A 395 0.04 -3.86 14.69
CA PRO A 395 -0.41 -3.14 15.88
C PRO A 395 0.08 -3.73 17.20
N GLN A 396 0.31 -5.05 17.28
CA GLN A 396 0.82 -5.69 18.49
C GLN A 396 2.27 -5.30 18.75
N ALA A 397 3.09 -5.25 17.69
CA ALA A 397 4.47 -4.80 17.76
C ALA A 397 4.59 -3.26 17.67
N LYS A 398 3.48 -2.53 17.48
CA LYS A 398 3.43 -1.09 17.18
C LYS A 398 4.41 -0.69 16.07
N LEU A 399 4.48 -1.53 15.04
CA LEU A 399 5.44 -1.48 13.95
C LEU A 399 4.76 -1.01 12.67
N VAL A 400 5.43 -0.10 11.94
CA VAL A 400 5.10 0.28 10.58
C VAL A 400 6.35 0.18 9.73
N VAL A 401 6.25 -0.52 8.61
CA VAL A 401 7.33 -0.64 7.63
C VAL A 401 6.80 -0.25 6.26
N VAL A 402 7.56 0.58 5.57
CA VAL A 402 7.28 0.99 4.18
C VAL A 402 8.56 0.86 3.37
N PHE A 403 8.44 0.34 2.17
CA PHE A 403 9.60 0.25 1.28
C PHE A 403 9.22 0.45 -0.19
N GLY A 404 10.18 0.91 -0.99
CA GLY A 404 10.11 1.03 -2.43
C GLY A 404 11.39 0.53 -3.09
N THR A 405 11.27 -0.31 -4.13
CA THR A 405 12.41 -0.91 -4.82
C THR A 405 12.45 -0.65 -6.32
N ALA A 406 11.42 -0.05 -6.91
CA ALA A 406 11.24 0.10 -8.37
C ALA A 406 11.52 -1.22 -9.14
N ALA A 407 11.09 -2.37 -8.59
CA ALA A 407 11.32 -3.70 -9.14
C ALA A 407 9.99 -4.38 -9.50
N PRO A 408 9.44 -4.17 -10.71
CA PRO A 408 8.27 -4.91 -11.19
C PRO A 408 8.61 -6.40 -11.43
N GLY A 409 7.61 -7.21 -11.74
CA GLY A 409 7.83 -8.63 -12.00
C GLY A 409 7.94 -9.47 -10.72
N ASP A 410 8.50 -10.67 -10.80
CA ASP A 410 8.49 -11.63 -9.69
C ASP A 410 9.43 -11.25 -8.54
N LEU A 411 10.50 -10.49 -8.82
CA LEU A 411 11.41 -10.01 -7.78
C LEU A 411 10.71 -9.16 -6.70
N ARG A 412 9.59 -8.47 -7.03
CA ARG A 412 8.82 -7.73 -6.02
C ARG A 412 8.32 -8.62 -4.88
N LYS A 413 7.92 -9.87 -5.18
CA LYS A 413 7.45 -10.82 -4.17
C LYS A 413 8.59 -11.23 -3.24
N TYR A 414 9.75 -11.55 -3.82
CA TYR A 414 10.97 -11.86 -3.07
C TYR A 414 11.35 -10.72 -2.12
N TYR A 415 11.39 -9.45 -2.58
CA TYR A 415 11.74 -8.32 -1.71
C TYR A 415 10.73 -8.10 -0.59
N ARG A 416 9.44 -8.36 -0.78
CA ARG A 416 8.41 -8.28 0.27
C ARG A 416 8.70 -9.24 1.41
N GLU A 417 8.97 -10.50 1.08
CA GLU A 417 9.34 -11.53 2.05
C GLU A 417 10.66 -11.21 2.76
N GLN A 418 11.68 -10.82 2.00
CA GLN A 418 12.99 -10.54 2.58
C GLN A 418 12.98 -9.30 3.50
N VAL A 419 12.28 -8.22 3.12
CA VAL A 419 12.15 -7.04 3.98
C VAL A 419 11.44 -7.40 5.29
N GLN A 420 10.36 -8.17 5.22
CA GLN A 420 9.66 -8.62 6.43
C GLN A 420 10.54 -9.48 7.32
N ASN A 421 11.23 -10.47 6.76
CA ASN A 421 12.18 -11.31 7.50
C ASN A 421 13.32 -10.50 8.16
N LEU A 422 13.91 -9.57 7.41
CA LEU A 422 15.01 -8.74 7.90
C LEU A 422 14.58 -7.80 9.03
N VAL A 423 13.40 -7.19 8.90
CA VAL A 423 12.87 -6.25 9.90
C VAL A 423 12.56 -6.98 11.20
N TYR A 424 11.79 -8.07 11.17
CA TYR A 424 11.52 -8.84 12.38
C TYR A 424 12.80 -9.49 12.96
N GLY A 425 13.71 -9.95 12.10
CA GLY A 425 15.02 -10.48 12.51
C GLY A 425 15.98 -9.43 13.10
N ALA A 426 15.68 -8.14 12.95
CA ALA A 426 16.43 -7.05 13.55
C ALA A 426 15.90 -6.64 14.94
N MET A 427 14.70 -7.11 15.31
CA MET A 427 14.09 -6.81 16.62
C MET A 427 14.73 -7.66 17.71
N SER A 428 14.93 -7.07 18.88
CA SER A 428 15.48 -7.72 20.08
C SER A 428 14.41 -8.09 21.11
N ARG A 429 13.19 -7.55 20.94
CA ARG A 429 12.04 -7.79 21.84
C ARG A 429 10.74 -7.43 21.11
#